data_e059e6f974e91744138baa874c49e2ef
#
_entry.id   e059e6f974e91744138baa874c49e2ef
#
_cell.length_a   1.000
_cell.length_b   1.000
_cell.length_c   1.000
_cell.angle_alpha   90.00
_cell.angle_beta   90.00
_cell.angle_gamma   90.00
#
_symmetry.space_group_name_H-M   'P 1'
#
loop_
_entity.id
_entity.type
_entity.pdbx_description
1 polymer ?
#
loop_
_entity_poly.entity_id
_entity_poly.type
_entity_poly.pdbx_seq_one_letter_code
_entity_poly.pdbx_strand_id
1 'polypeptide(L)'
;YAESLADQYGFTVTYFEDSPTMYQAVVGGQVAACFDDTPIMASNIKDTGIGMEIIDGTGNDPAAYGFAIFNADNQELIDMFNKGLANIKANGTYDEIIAKYLGE
;
A
#
# COMPACT_ATOMS: atom_id res chain seq x y z
N TYR A 1 8.53 -2.51 10.39
CA TYR A 1 9.54 -1.60 9.87
C TYR A 1 9.64 -0.31 10.72
N ALA A 2 8.55 0.45 10.90
CA ALA A 2 8.58 1.67 11.71
C ALA A 2 9.15 1.43 13.11
N GLU A 3 8.73 0.35 13.77
CA GLU A 3 9.21 -0.02 15.10
C GLU A 3 10.73 -0.27 15.15
N SER A 4 11.28 -0.90 14.09
CA SER A 4 12.73 -1.15 14.01
C SER A 4 13.58 0.13 13.92
N LEU A 5 12.97 1.26 13.60
CA LEU A 5 13.62 2.57 13.50
C LEU A 5 13.36 3.47 14.71
N ALA A 6 12.40 3.11 15.57
CA ALA A 6 11.94 3.95 16.67
C ALA A 6 13.09 4.35 17.62
N ASP A 7 13.90 3.38 18.04
CA ASP A 7 15.04 3.63 18.93
C ASP A 7 16.13 4.47 18.26
N GLN A 8 16.38 4.24 16.99
CA GLN A 8 17.42 4.94 16.23
C GLN A 8 17.11 6.42 16.04
N TYR A 9 15.85 6.74 15.80
CA TYR A 9 15.40 8.09 15.47
C TYR A 9 14.61 8.79 16.58
N GLY A 10 14.38 8.10 17.71
CA GLY A 10 13.81 8.69 18.92
C GLY A 10 12.32 9.02 18.80
N PHE A 11 11.53 8.22 18.09
CA PHE A 11 10.07 8.37 17.99
C PHE A 11 9.32 7.20 18.65
N THR A 12 8.05 7.39 18.90
CA THR A 12 7.16 6.35 19.46
C THR A 12 6.19 5.88 18.39
N VAL A 13 5.95 4.57 18.31
CA VAL A 13 4.98 3.96 17.40
C VAL A 13 3.65 3.76 18.12
N THR A 14 2.57 4.23 17.51
CA THR A 14 1.18 3.98 17.93
C THR A 14 0.48 3.15 16.86
N TYR A 15 -0.19 2.09 17.26
CA TYR A 15 -0.92 1.20 16.35
C TYR A 15 -2.38 1.60 16.23
N PHE A 16 -2.92 1.48 15.04
CA PHE A 16 -4.34 1.68 14.73
C PHE A 16 -4.93 0.41 14.12
N GLU A 17 -6.21 0.17 14.33
CA GLU A 17 -6.89 -1.02 13.82
C GLU A 17 -7.15 -0.95 12.30
N ASP A 18 -7.25 0.27 11.77
CA ASP A 18 -7.50 0.51 10.34
C ASP A 18 -6.82 1.78 9.83
N SER A 19 -6.58 1.85 8.52
CA SER A 19 -5.93 2.98 7.86
C SER A 19 -6.77 4.28 7.94
N PRO A 20 -8.10 4.28 7.75
CA PRO A 20 -8.89 5.51 7.89
C PRO A 20 -8.75 6.20 9.24
N THR A 21 -8.78 5.44 10.33
CA THR A 21 -8.60 5.97 11.69
C THR A 21 -7.19 6.54 11.88
N MET A 22 -6.18 5.85 11.36
CA MET A 22 -4.80 6.30 11.38
C MET A 22 -4.62 7.62 10.61
N TYR A 23 -5.20 7.75 9.42
CA TYR A 23 -5.12 8.98 8.62
C TYR A 23 -5.80 10.16 9.31
N GLN A 24 -6.95 9.94 9.94
CA GLN A 24 -7.62 10.98 10.72
C GLN A 24 -6.79 11.43 11.92
N ALA A 25 -6.04 10.53 12.54
CA ALA A 25 -5.13 10.88 13.64
C ALA A 25 -3.97 11.78 13.17
N VAL A 26 -3.46 11.60 11.95
CA VAL A 26 -2.46 12.50 11.33
C VAL A 26 -3.06 13.87 11.07
N VAL A 27 -4.18 13.93 10.37
CA VAL A 27 -4.86 15.19 10.02
C VAL A 27 -5.31 15.94 11.26
N GLY A 28 -5.76 15.23 12.29
CA GLY A 28 -6.14 15.80 13.59
C GLY A 28 -4.97 16.19 14.49
N GLY A 29 -3.72 15.94 14.07
CA GLY A 29 -2.52 16.29 14.84
C GLY A 29 -2.28 15.41 16.07
N GLN A 30 -2.93 14.26 16.16
CA GLN A 30 -2.72 13.31 17.27
C GLN A 30 -1.39 12.56 17.11
N VAL A 31 -0.98 12.29 15.88
CA VAL A 31 0.32 11.75 15.50
C VAL A 31 0.93 12.62 14.40
N ALA A 32 2.27 12.67 14.35
CA ALA A 32 2.97 13.54 13.41
C ALA A 32 2.97 12.99 11.97
N ALA A 33 2.99 11.67 11.81
CA ALA A 33 3.00 10.97 10.53
C ALA A 33 2.44 9.56 10.69
N CYS A 34 2.12 8.90 9.58
CA CYS A 34 1.74 7.49 9.57
C CYS A 34 2.60 6.70 8.57
N PHE A 35 2.61 5.39 8.74
CA PHE A 35 3.30 4.45 7.88
C PHE A 35 2.29 3.41 7.40
N ASP A 36 2.11 3.31 6.08
CA ASP A 36 1.17 2.40 5.43
C ASP A 36 1.67 2.04 4.03
N ASP A 37 0.99 1.14 3.35
CA ASP A 37 1.29 0.79 1.97
C ASP A 37 1.07 1.97 1.02
N THR A 38 2.11 2.35 0.28
CA THR A 38 2.09 3.51 -0.62
C THR A 38 0.90 3.49 -1.60
N PRO A 39 0.56 2.39 -2.30
CA PRO A 39 -0.58 2.37 -3.21
C PRO A 39 -1.93 2.62 -2.50
N ILE A 40 -2.10 2.08 -1.29
CA ILE A 40 -3.32 2.28 -0.50
C ILE A 40 -3.43 3.75 -0.09
N MET A 41 -2.34 4.32 0.42
CA MET A 41 -2.28 5.72 0.84
C MET A 41 -2.52 6.68 -0.33
N ALA A 42 -1.86 6.46 -1.47
CA ALA A 42 -2.04 7.27 -2.67
C ALA A 42 -3.48 7.27 -3.18
N SER A 43 -4.13 6.09 -3.21
CA SER A 43 -5.54 5.98 -3.59
C SER A 43 -6.45 6.75 -2.61
N ASN A 44 -6.24 6.60 -1.31
CA ASN A 44 -7.03 7.31 -0.30
C ASN A 44 -6.88 8.83 -0.41
N ILE A 45 -5.69 9.35 -0.57
CA ILE A 45 -5.44 10.78 -0.74
C ILE A 45 -6.17 11.31 -1.98
N LYS A 46 -6.06 10.60 -3.11
CA LYS A 46 -6.70 10.96 -4.37
C LYS A 46 -8.23 10.93 -4.28
N ASP A 47 -8.80 9.88 -3.70
CA ASP A 47 -10.23 9.64 -3.71
C ASP A 47 -10.98 10.50 -2.68
N THR A 48 -10.35 10.79 -1.55
CA THR A 48 -10.98 11.52 -0.43
C THR A 48 -10.56 12.98 -0.35
N GLY A 49 -9.45 13.37 -0.98
CA GLY A 49 -8.87 14.70 -0.83
C GLY A 49 -8.37 14.97 0.59
N ILE A 50 -8.08 13.94 1.38
CA ILE A 50 -7.57 14.10 2.75
C ILE A 50 -6.26 14.89 2.72
N GLY A 51 -6.12 15.84 3.63
CA GLY A 51 -4.98 16.78 3.69
C GLY A 51 -3.67 16.13 4.17
N MET A 52 -3.21 15.12 3.44
CA MET A 52 -1.97 14.39 3.69
C MET A 52 -1.11 14.36 2.43
N GLU A 53 0.19 14.20 2.62
CA GLU A 53 1.19 14.08 1.56
C GLU A 53 2.09 12.89 1.83
N ILE A 54 2.43 12.15 0.77
CA ILE A 54 3.41 11.05 0.85
C ILE A 54 4.81 11.66 0.80
N ILE A 55 5.65 11.29 1.76
CA ILE A 55 7.04 11.73 1.81
C ILE A 55 7.90 10.75 1.02
N ASP A 56 8.42 11.19 -0.11
CA ASP A 56 9.29 10.38 -0.97
C ASP A 56 10.62 10.02 -0.30
N GLY A 57 11.15 8.86 -0.68
CA GLY A 57 12.45 8.39 -0.20
C GLY A 57 12.45 7.91 1.25
N THR A 58 11.28 7.83 1.88
CA THR A 58 11.10 7.24 3.21
C THR A 58 10.40 5.88 3.09
N GLY A 59 10.79 4.92 3.85
CA GLY A 59 10.14 3.61 3.82
C GLY A 59 11.15 2.48 3.58
N ASN A 60 10.63 1.27 3.56
CA ASN A 60 11.40 0.07 3.26
C ASN A 60 11.43 -0.22 1.75
N ASP A 61 12.30 -1.15 1.37
CA ASP A 61 12.34 -1.64 0.00
C ASP A 61 10.97 -2.17 -0.44
N PRO A 62 10.57 -1.94 -1.71
CA PRO A 62 9.29 -2.40 -2.22
C PRO A 62 9.13 -3.91 -2.08
N ALA A 63 7.97 -4.35 -1.59
CA ALA A 63 7.57 -5.75 -1.55
C ALA A 63 6.53 -6.03 -2.65
N ALA A 64 6.57 -7.23 -3.21
CA ALA A 64 5.58 -7.64 -4.19
C ALA A 64 4.24 -7.99 -3.49
N TYR A 65 3.13 -7.55 -4.06
CA TYR A 65 1.81 -8.05 -3.69
C TYR A 65 1.58 -9.43 -4.31
N GLY A 66 0.87 -10.28 -3.59
CA GLY A 66 0.56 -11.63 -4.02
C GLY A 66 -0.93 -11.94 -4.01
N PHE A 67 -1.39 -12.66 -5.01
CA PHE A 67 -2.71 -13.31 -4.98
C PHE A 67 -2.60 -14.58 -4.14
N ALA A 68 -3.50 -14.76 -3.17
CA ALA A 68 -3.48 -15.88 -2.24
C ALA A 68 -4.74 -16.73 -2.33
N ILE A 69 -4.60 -18.03 -2.10
CA ILE A 69 -5.68 -18.99 -1.91
C ILE A 69 -5.59 -19.59 -0.52
N PHE A 70 -6.72 -19.92 0.09
CA PHE A 70 -6.78 -20.52 1.42
C PHE A 70 -6.95 -22.06 1.41
N ASN A 71 -7.19 -22.64 0.23
CA ASN A 71 -7.31 -24.07 0.04
C ASN A 71 -6.39 -24.53 -1.09
N ALA A 72 -5.50 -25.48 -0.79
CA ALA A 72 -4.55 -26.04 -1.76
C ALA A 72 -5.22 -26.72 -2.96
N ASP A 73 -6.46 -27.18 -2.82
CA ASP A 73 -7.24 -27.75 -3.93
C ASP A 73 -7.52 -26.75 -5.05
N ASN A 74 -7.37 -25.44 -4.77
CA ASN A 74 -7.59 -24.37 -5.74
C ASN A 74 -6.29 -23.91 -6.45
N GLN A 75 -5.26 -24.73 -6.51
CA GLN A 75 -3.99 -24.41 -7.18
C GLN A 75 -4.20 -23.96 -8.63
N GLU A 76 -5.14 -24.56 -9.34
CA GLU A 76 -5.49 -24.17 -10.72
C GLU A 76 -5.88 -22.69 -10.84
N LEU A 77 -6.51 -22.11 -9.81
CA LEU A 77 -6.87 -20.70 -9.77
C LEU A 77 -5.62 -19.79 -9.74
N ILE A 78 -4.58 -20.16 -8.99
CA ILE A 78 -3.30 -19.45 -8.99
C ILE A 78 -2.64 -19.51 -10.36
N ASP A 79 -2.64 -20.68 -10.99
CA ASP A 79 -2.03 -20.88 -12.30
C ASP A 79 -2.76 -20.04 -13.36
N MET A 80 -4.07 -19.98 -13.32
CA MET A 80 -4.89 -19.12 -14.18
C MET A 80 -4.61 -17.64 -13.93
N PHE A 81 -4.55 -17.23 -12.66
CA PHE A 81 -4.23 -15.83 -12.28
C PHE A 81 -2.85 -15.43 -12.78
N ASN A 82 -1.82 -16.24 -12.54
CA ASN A 82 -0.46 -15.94 -12.98
C ASN A 82 -0.35 -15.83 -14.51
N LYS A 83 -1.05 -16.70 -15.25
CA LYS A 83 -1.13 -16.64 -16.71
C LYS A 83 -1.84 -15.35 -17.18
N GLY A 84 -2.96 -15.00 -16.55
CA GLY A 84 -3.68 -13.77 -16.81
C GLY A 84 -2.84 -12.54 -16.54
N LEU A 85 -2.15 -12.49 -15.40
CA LEU A 85 -1.25 -11.40 -15.04
C LEU A 85 -0.10 -11.24 -16.04
N ALA A 86 0.52 -12.34 -16.47
CA ALA A 86 1.56 -12.29 -17.49
C ALA A 86 1.03 -11.72 -18.82
N ASN A 87 -0.18 -12.07 -19.22
CA ASN A 87 -0.82 -11.57 -20.45
C ASN A 87 -1.08 -10.06 -20.39
N ILE A 88 -1.65 -9.55 -19.29
CA ILE A 88 -1.94 -8.12 -19.16
C ILE A 88 -0.67 -7.27 -19.02
N LYS A 89 0.40 -7.81 -18.47
CA LYS A 89 1.72 -7.17 -18.47
C LYS A 89 2.31 -7.10 -19.87
N ALA A 90 2.16 -8.19 -20.66
CA ALA A 90 2.71 -8.25 -22.01
C ALA A 90 2.00 -7.34 -23.02
N ASN A 91 0.70 -7.09 -22.85
CA ASN A 91 -0.11 -6.27 -23.75
C ASN A 91 -0.31 -4.81 -23.31
N GLY A 92 0.31 -4.39 -22.19
CA GLY A 92 0.24 -3.02 -21.68
C GLY A 92 -0.99 -2.69 -20.79
N THR A 93 -1.98 -3.57 -20.70
CA THR A 93 -3.18 -3.34 -19.87
C THR A 93 -2.83 -3.14 -18.40
N TYR A 94 -1.79 -3.83 -17.91
CA TYR A 94 -1.31 -3.63 -16.53
C TYR A 94 -0.89 -2.19 -16.27
N ASP A 95 -0.09 -1.62 -17.17
CA ASP A 95 0.41 -0.25 -17.04
C ASP A 95 -0.72 0.78 -17.15
N GLU A 96 -1.72 0.53 -18.02
CA GLU A 96 -2.92 1.37 -18.10
C GLU A 96 -3.72 1.38 -16.79
N ILE A 97 -3.86 0.22 -16.12
CA ILE A 97 -4.54 0.11 -14.84
C ILE A 97 -3.76 0.87 -13.76
N ILE A 98 -2.44 0.69 -13.69
CA ILE A 98 -1.58 1.40 -12.73
C ILE A 98 -1.70 2.91 -12.92
N ALA A 99 -1.58 3.41 -14.14
CA ALA A 99 -1.71 4.84 -14.45
C ALA A 99 -3.09 5.39 -14.05
N LYS A 100 -4.14 4.63 -14.29
CA LYS A 100 -5.52 5.03 -13.96
C LYS A 100 -5.75 5.18 -12.45
N TYR A 101 -5.26 4.24 -11.65
CA TYR A 101 -5.60 4.16 -10.23
C TYR A 101 -4.53 4.76 -9.31
N LEU A 102 -3.26 4.68 -9.67
CA LEU A 102 -2.16 5.20 -8.85
C LEU A 102 -1.64 6.56 -9.33
N GLY A 103 -2.10 7.06 -10.47
CA GLY A 103 -1.87 8.45 -10.87
C GLY A 103 -0.48 8.78 -11.42
N GLU A 104 0.25 7.77 -11.91
CA GLU A 104 1.50 7.98 -12.68
C GLU A 104 1.24 8.05 -14.18
#